data_26e9f49d7bbb335940f80a8d6773f634
#
_entry.id   26e9f49d7bbb335940f80a8d6773f634
#
_cell.length_a   1.000
_cell.length_b   1.000
_cell.length_c   1.000
_cell.angle_alpha   90.00
_cell.angle_beta   90.00
_cell.angle_gamma   90.00
#
_symmetry.space_group_name_H-M   'P 1'
#
loop_
_entity.id
_entity.type
_entity.pdbx_description
1 polymer ?
#
loop_
_entity_poly.entity_id
_entity_poly.type
_entity_poly.pdbx_seq_one_letter_code
_entity_poly.pdbx_strand_id
1 'polypeptide(L)'
;MTVKERLKLYLKQKNINASEFGRTIGVSNAYISSIVQSIPPDKLQRITLNYPDLNTGWLLTGDGEMLKNSALKSDAREKEINEFVHVPMVPVRAKAGYLIGYGDQEYVDTLPTIPVITDRTFHGKYRCFEVEGDSMDDGSSDALCDRDVVLCREIRRDLWQYKLHINDWDFVIVHKEGILIKRIVEHNVDRGTITCHSLNPMFGPDFTVNLLDVYELYNVLKIVDRSTRR
;
A
#
# COMPACT_ATOMS: atom_id res chain seq x y z
N MET A 1 20.66 35.99 17.25
CA MET A 1 19.48 35.51 18.02
C MET A 1 19.85 34.27 18.82
N THR A 2 19.47 34.22 20.09
CA THR A 2 19.65 33.02 20.94
C THR A 2 18.59 31.96 20.67
N VAL A 3 18.84 30.72 21.09
CA VAL A 3 17.84 29.62 20.99
C VAL A 3 16.50 30.03 21.62
N LYS A 4 16.54 30.70 22.76
CA LYS A 4 15.39 31.24 23.47
C LYS A 4 14.58 32.23 22.64
N GLU A 5 15.26 33.15 21.97
CA GLU A 5 14.62 34.17 21.13
C GLU A 5 13.98 33.53 19.89
N ARG A 6 14.66 32.58 19.27
CA ARG A 6 14.14 31.81 18.15
C ARG A 6 12.89 31.01 18.54
N LEU A 7 12.92 30.34 19.68
CA LEU A 7 11.73 29.61 20.15
C LEU A 7 10.55 30.56 20.42
N LYS A 8 10.80 31.72 21.06
CA LYS A 8 9.76 32.72 21.28
C LYS A 8 9.19 33.26 19.98
N LEU A 9 10.03 33.46 18.95
CA LEU A 9 9.60 33.96 17.64
C LEU A 9 8.66 32.93 16.99
N TYR A 10 9.02 31.64 17.01
CA TYR A 10 8.17 30.58 16.51
C TYR A 10 6.82 30.52 17.23
N LEU A 11 6.81 30.51 18.56
CA LEU A 11 5.59 30.45 19.36
C LEU A 11 4.68 31.67 19.10
N LYS A 12 5.26 32.86 18.93
CA LYS A 12 4.52 34.07 18.57
C LYS A 12 3.85 33.92 17.18
N GLN A 13 4.56 33.40 16.21
CA GLN A 13 4.01 33.20 14.86
C GLN A 13 2.85 32.18 14.86
N LYS A 14 2.91 31.18 15.74
CA LYS A 14 1.85 30.16 15.89
C LYS A 14 0.73 30.57 16.86
N ASN A 15 0.80 31.75 17.45
CA ASN A 15 -0.11 32.21 18.51
C ASN A 15 -0.20 31.28 19.73
N ILE A 16 0.90 30.57 20.03
CA ILE A 16 1.02 29.66 21.17
C ILE A 16 1.63 30.40 22.35
N ASN A 17 0.97 30.35 23.50
CA ASN A 17 1.53 30.95 24.71
C ASN A 17 2.45 30.00 25.49
N ALA A 18 3.28 30.52 26.39
CA ALA A 18 4.27 29.75 27.15
C ALA A 18 3.65 28.68 28.04
N SER A 19 2.45 28.88 28.55
CA SER A 19 1.72 27.89 29.37
C SER A 19 1.23 26.74 28.55
N GLU A 20 0.72 26.99 27.36
CA GLU A 20 0.27 25.98 26.41
C GLU A 20 1.46 25.15 25.92
N PHE A 21 2.53 25.80 25.50
CA PHE A 21 3.76 25.13 25.12
C PHE A 21 4.30 24.26 26.25
N GLY A 22 4.36 24.78 27.49
CA GLY A 22 4.83 24.03 28.65
C GLY A 22 4.01 22.77 28.92
N ARG A 23 2.68 22.86 28.82
CA ARG A 23 1.78 21.71 28.95
C ARG A 23 2.00 20.67 27.86
N THR A 24 2.13 21.11 26.61
CA THR A 24 2.28 20.23 25.46
C THR A 24 3.57 19.41 25.54
N ILE A 25 4.70 20.02 25.89
CA ILE A 25 5.98 19.29 25.96
C ILE A 25 6.32 18.79 27.38
N GLY A 26 5.44 18.98 28.36
CA GLY A 26 5.60 18.50 29.74
C GLY A 26 6.70 19.23 30.51
N VAL A 27 6.74 20.57 30.45
CA VAL A 27 7.69 21.43 31.18
C VAL A 27 6.95 22.56 31.89
N SER A 28 7.61 23.20 32.86
CA SER A 28 7.05 24.35 33.56
C SER A 28 6.92 25.59 32.66
N ASN A 29 6.01 26.48 33.00
CA ASN A 29 5.83 27.77 32.29
C ASN A 29 7.12 28.59 32.24
N ALA A 30 7.98 28.44 33.25
CA ALA A 30 9.27 29.15 33.34
C ALA A 30 10.35 28.53 32.45
N TYR A 31 10.11 27.37 31.84
CA TYR A 31 11.12 26.63 31.06
C TYR A 31 11.72 27.47 29.94
N ILE A 32 10.89 28.17 29.15
CA ILE A 32 11.37 29.01 28.04
C ILE A 32 12.32 30.09 28.55
N SER A 33 12.03 30.63 29.73
CA SER A 33 12.87 31.67 30.35
C SER A 33 14.19 31.11 30.86
N SER A 34 14.26 29.84 31.21
CA SER A 34 15.47 29.16 31.72
C SER A 34 16.43 28.67 30.61
N ILE A 35 16.02 28.70 29.33
CA ILE A 35 16.90 28.35 28.22
C ILE A 35 18.02 29.39 28.11
N VAL A 36 19.27 28.95 28.27
CA VAL A 36 20.47 29.79 28.16
C VAL A 36 21.16 29.60 26.82
N GLN A 37 21.69 28.42 26.55
CA GLN A 37 22.49 28.13 25.36
C GLN A 37 21.91 27.05 24.46
N SER A 38 21.30 26.03 25.03
CA SER A 38 20.78 24.90 24.26
C SER A 38 19.51 24.29 24.91
N ILE A 39 18.83 23.43 24.16
CA ILE A 39 17.68 22.65 24.62
C ILE A 39 18.16 21.21 24.83
N PRO A 40 17.91 20.60 26.00
CA PRO A 40 18.25 19.20 26.25
C PRO A 40 17.62 18.26 25.20
N PRO A 41 18.31 17.14 24.84
CA PRO A 41 17.85 16.24 23.77
C PRO A 41 16.45 15.68 23.99
N ASP A 42 16.09 15.32 25.24
CA ASP A 42 14.76 14.82 25.60
C ASP A 42 13.66 15.86 25.37
N LYS A 43 13.93 17.13 25.64
CA LYS A 43 13.01 18.23 25.39
C LYS A 43 12.93 18.57 23.90
N LEU A 44 14.07 18.52 23.20
CA LEU A 44 14.11 18.73 21.76
C LEU A 44 13.30 17.68 21.02
N GLN A 45 13.38 16.41 21.43
CA GLN A 45 12.59 15.33 20.86
C GLN A 45 11.09 15.59 21.05
N ARG A 46 10.65 16.00 22.25
CA ARG A 46 9.24 16.36 22.52
C ARG A 46 8.78 17.56 21.67
N ILE A 47 9.64 18.55 21.49
CA ILE A 47 9.35 19.69 20.60
C ILE A 47 9.16 19.21 19.17
N THR A 48 10.05 18.35 18.66
CA THR A 48 9.96 17.83 17.29
C THR A 48 8.69 17.01 17.06
N LEU A 49 8.27 16.21 18.04
CA LEU A 49 7.04 15.42 17.95
C LEU A 49 5.76 16.26 17.96
N ASN A 50 5.72 17.31 18.78
CA ASN A 50 4.51 18.13 18.95
C ASN A 50 4.45 19.33 17.99
N TYR A 51 5.59 19.73 17.43
CA TYR A 51 5.73 20.86 16.50
C TYR A 51 6.55 20.40 15.27
N PRO A 52 5.99 19.53 14.43
CA PRO A 52 6.74 18.90 13.31
C PRO A 52 7.14 19.90 12.23
N ASP A 53 6.46 21.04 12.13
CA ASP A 53 6.74 22.11 11.19
C ASP A 53 7.91 23.02 11.61
N LEU A 54 8.33 22.96 12.86
CA LEU A 54 9.49 23.71 13.33
C LEU A 54 10.79 23.10 12.82
N ASN A 55 11.63 23.89 12.17
CA ASN A 55 12.98 23.47 11.81
C ASN A 55 13.87 23.48 13.06
N THR A 56 14.15 22.31 13.60
CA THR A 56 14.98 22.16 14.79
C THR A 56 16.47 22.53 14.55
N GLY A 57 16.95 22.38 13.31
CA GLY A 57 18.27 22.89 12.90
C GLY A 57 18.32 24.41 13.07
N TRP A 58 17.39 25.13 12.47
CA TRP A 58 17.27 26.58 12.64
C TRP A 58 17.09 26.98 14.12
N LEU A 59 16.28 26.22 14.86
CA LEU A 59 16.05 26.51 16.28
C LEU A 59 17.39 26.50 17.07
N LEU A 60 18.27 25.55 16.80
CA LEU A 60 19.53 25.36 17.53
C LEU A 60 20.65 26.23 16.99
N THR A 61 20.82 26.35 15.68
CA THR A 61 21.97 27.05 15.07
C THR A 61 21.63 28.47 14.60
N GLY A 62 20.41 28.71 14.19
CA GLY A 62 19.97 29.96 13.53
C GLY A 62 20.12 29.91 12.01
N ASP A 63 20.69 28.86 11.46
CA ASP A 63 20.89 28.70 10.03
C ASP A 63 19.63 28.14 9.33
N GLY A 64 19.31 28.65 8.16
CA GLY A 64 18.15 28.26 7.38
C GLY A 64 16.85 28.97 7.79
N GLU A 65 15.72 28.38 7.45
CA GLU A 65 14.39 28.93 7.72
C GLU A 65 13.77 28.35 8.99
N MET A 66 12.97 29.18 9.68
CA MET A 66 12.32 28.80 10.94
C MET A 66 11.35 27.64 10.81
N LEU A 67 10.59 27.60 9.71
CA LEU A 67 9.71 26.50 9.39
C LEU A 67 10.42 25.55 8.43
N LYS A 68 10.24 24.26 8.60
CA LYS A 68 10.61 23.31 7.57
C LYS A 68 9.85 23.69 6.33
N ASN A 69 10.59 24.06 5.27
CA ASN A 69 9.98 24.53 4.04
C ASN A 69 8.96 23.50 3.53
N SER A 70 7.71 23.82 3.69
CA SER A 70 6.63 23.40 2.84
C SER A 70 6.75 24.19 1.52
N ALA A 71 7.96 24.21 0.93
CA ALA A 71 8.18 24.84 -0.36
C ALA A 71 7.85 23.84 -1.44
N LEU A 72 6.69 23.95 -1.90
CA LEU A 72 6.11 23.88 -3.22
C LEU A 72 4.62 23.59 -3.01
N LYS A 73 3.86 24.65 -2.77
CA LYS A 73 2.44 24.61 -3.10
C LYS A 73 2.35 24.58 -4.64
N SER A 74 2.55 23.40 -5.20
CA SER A 74 1.84 23.05 -6.40
C SER A 74 0.39 22.84 -5.99
N ASP A 75 -0.60 23.21 -6.78
CA ASP A 75 -2.02 22.91 -6.60
C ASP A 75 -2.34 21.40 -6.65
N ALA A 76 -1.33 20.55 -6.72
CA ALA A 76 -1.42 19.14 -6.35
C ALA A 76 -1.51 19.08 -4.82
N ARG A 77 -2.67 18.69 -4.28
CA ARG A 77 -2.76 18.18 -2.92
C ARG A 77 -1.59 17.21 -2.75
N GLU A 78 -0.67 17.48 -1.80
CA GLU A 78 0.23 16.46 -1.30
C GLU A 78 -0.65 15.32 -0.80
N LYS A 79 -0.98 14.40 -1.70
CA LYS A 79 -1.24 13.05 -1.31
C LYS A 79 0.10 12.61 -0.74
N GLU A 80 0.16 12.42 0.59
CA GLU A 80 1.28 11.72 1.21
C GLU A 80 1.61 10.56 0.27
N ILE A 81 2.79 10.62 -0.36
CA ILE A 81 3.31 9.49 -1.13
C ILE A 81 3.62 8.46 -0.06
N ASN A 82 2.59 7.74 0.30
CA ASN A 82 2.65 6.70 1.29
C ASN A 82 3.52 5.59 0.73
N GLU A 83 4.39 5.14 1.57
CA GLU A 83 5.33 4.05 1.52
C GLU A 83 5.14 3.08 0.36
N PHE A 84 6.19 2.90 -0.43
CA PHE A 84 6.26 1.78 -1.35
C PHE A 84 6.24 0.49 -0.53
N VAL A 85 5.26 -0.33 -0.76
CA VAL A 85 5.22 -1.69 -0.22
C VAL A 85 5.77 -2.63 -1.28
N HIS A 86 6.79 -3.40 -0.91
CA HIS A 86 7.34 -4.44 -1.77
C HIS A 86 6.43 -5.67 -1.71
N VAL A 87 5.75 -5.96 -2.82
CA VAL A 87 4.81 -7.09 -2.92
C VAL A 87 5.48 -8.21 -3.71
N PRO A 88 5.51 -9.46 -3.18
CA PRO A 88 6.02 -10.61 -3.92
C PRO A 88 5.26 -10.80 -5.24
N MET A 89 6.02 -11.04 -6.31
CA MET A 89 5.50 -11.24 -7.67
C MET A 89 5.70 -12.67 -8.12
N VAL A 90 4.67 -13.27 -8.67
CA VAL A 90 4.69 -14.60 -9.29
C VAL A 90 4.76 -14.42 -10.81
N PRO A 91 5.96 -14.47 -11.43
CA PRO A 91 6.10 -14.42 -12.87
C PRO A 91 5.63 -15.74 -13.50
N VAL A 92 5.31 -15.71 -14.80
CA VAL A 92 4.87 -16.91 -15.54
C VAL A 92 5.81 -18.10 -15.33
N ARG A 93 7.12 -17.86 -15.39
CA ARG A 93 8.15 -18.90 -15.18
C ARG A 93 8.16 -19.52 -13.77
N ALA A 94 7.62 -18.83 -12.76
CA ALA A 94 7.58 -19.30 -11.38
C ALA A 94 6.25 -19.97 -11.01
N LYS A 95 5.23 -19.97 -11.90
CA LYS A 95 3.90 -20.48 -11.59
C LYS A 95 3.91 -21.96 -11.11
N ALA A 96 4.66 -22.82 -11.79
CA ALA A 96 4.76 -24.23 -11.40
C ALA A 96 5.37 -24.39 -10.00
N GLY A 97 6.44 -23.67 -9.69
CA GLY A 97 7.04 -23.66 -8.36
C GLY A 97 6.11 -23.08 -7.30
N TYR A 98 5.36 -22.03 -7.65
CA TYR A 98 4.40 -21.41 -6.75
C TYR A 98 3.27 -22.39 -6.36
N LEU A 99 2.78 -23.23 -7.26
CA LEU A 99 1.76 -24.24 -6.94
C LEU A 99 2.23 -25.24 -5.88
N ILE A 100 3.52 -25.48 -5.78
CA ILE A 100 4.12 -26.38 -4.79
C ILE A 100 4.44 -25.64 -3.49
N GLY A 101 4.97 -24.39 -3.61
CA GLY A 101 5.53 -23.63 -2.49
C GLY A 101 4.67 -22.47 -1.99
N TYR A 102 3.42 -22.30 -2.43
CA TYR A 102 2.58 -21.12 -2.09
C TYR A 102 2.36 -20.94 -0.58
N GLY A 103 2.36 -22.00 0.20
CA GLY A 103 2.24 -21.99 1.66
C GLY A 103 3.57 -21.91 2.41
N ASP A 104 4.69 -21.95 1.70
CA ASP A 104 6.03 -21.88 2.28
C ASP A 104 6.56 -20.43 2.21
N GLN A 105 6.74 -19.81 3.37
CA GLN A 105 7.22 -18.43 3.44
C GLN A 105 8.66 -18.31 2.90
N GLU A 106 9.52 -19.30 3.13
CA GLU A 106 10.89 -19.29 2.61
C GLU A 106 10.90 -19.27 1.07
N TYR A 107 10.02 -20.07 0.44
CA TYR A 107 9.86 -20.02 -1.01
C TYR A 107 9.34 -18.66 -1.49
N VAL A 108 8.30 -18.14 -0.82
CA VAL A 108 7.71 -16.84 -1.18
C VAL A 108 8.75 -15.71 -1.10
N ASP A 109 9.63 -15.75 -0.11
CA ASP A 109 10.69 -14.76 0.09
C ASP A 109 11.77 -14.82 -1.02
N THR A 110 11.84 -15.93 -1.79
CA THR A 110 12.73 -16.02 -2.98
C THR A 110 12.13 -15.37 -4.23
N LEU A 111 10.83 -15.07 -4.24
CA LEU A 111 10.18 -14.45 -5.38
C LEU A 111 10.65 -13.00 -5.57
N PRO A 112 10.74 -12.51 -6.82
CA PRO A 112 10.97 -11.10 -7.06
C PRO A 112 9.87 -10.26 -6.42
N THR A 113 10.18 -9.03 -6.02
CA THR A 113 9.20 -8.11 -5.47
C THR A 113 9.01 -6.90 -6.37
N ILE A 114 7.79 -6.35 -6.39
CA ILE A 114 7.47 -5.11 -7.09
C ILE A 114 7.11 -4.04 -6.07
N PRO A 115 7.70 -2.83 -6.16
CA PRO A 115 7.30 -1.69 -5.35
C PRO A 115 5.91 -1.20 -5.81
N VAL A 116 4.93 -1.24 -4.93
CA VAL A 116 3.58 -0.79 -5.20
C VAL A 116 3.28 0.46 -4.39
N ILE A 117 2.88 1.52 -5.07
CA ILE A 117 2.39 2.73 -4.41
C ILE A 117 1.01 2.42 -3.85
N THR A 118 0.84 2.69 -2.57
CA THR A 118 -0.42 2.52 -1.87
C THR A 118 -0.90 3.83 -1.30
N ASP A 119 -2.17 4.12 -1.48
CA ASP A 119 -2.88 5.22 -0.86
C ASP A 119 -3.61 4.80 0.43
N ARG A 120 -3.48 3.52 0.81
CA ARG A 120 -4.13 2.93 1.99
C ARG A 120 -3.20 1.94 2.68
N THR A 121 -3.40 1.75 3.98
CA THR A 121 -2.71 0.69 4.73
C THR A 121 -3.12 -0.67 4.17
N PHE A 122 -2.14 -1.49 3.79
CA PHE A 122 -2.39 -2.86 3.36
C PHE A 122 -2.83 -3.71 4.57
N HIS A 123 -4.04 -4.26 4.48
CA HIS A 123 -4.55 -5.24 5.43
C HIS A 123 -4.74 -6.58 4.72
N GLY A 124 -4.04 -7.62 5.18
CA GLY A 124 -4.11 -8.96 4.61
C GLY A 124 -2.91 -9.29 3.73
N LYS A 125 -3.03 -10.38 2.97
CA LYS A 125 -1.98 -10.91 2.10
C LYS A 125 -2.16 -10.36 0.68
N TYR A 126 -1.07 -9.84 0.12
CA TYR A 126 -1.01 -9.32 -1.24
C TYR A 126 0.02 -10.08 -2.05
N ARG A 127 -0.25 -10.22 -3.35
CA ARG A 127 0.63 -10.81 -4.35
C ARG A 127 0.47 -10.07 -5.66
N CYS A 128 1.53 -10.02 -6.43
CA CYS A 128 1.45 -9.65 -7.84
C CYS A 128 1.54 -10.91 -8.68
N PHE A 129 0.75 -10.98 -9.75
CA PHE A 129 0.80 -12.08 -10.72
C PHE A 129 1.02 -11.52 -12.11
N GLU A 130 1.88 -12.19 -12.87
CA GLU A 130 2.05 -11.91 -14.30
C GLU A 130 0.93 -12.65 -15.07
N VAL A 131 0.20 -11.89 -15.88
CA VAL A 131 -0.85 -12.41 -16.75
C VAL A 131 -0.22 -13.24 -17.86
N GLU A 132 -0.82 -14.39 -18.17
CA GLU A 132 -0.40 -15.28 -19.24
C GLU A 132 -1.56 -15.51 -20.19
N GLY A 133 -1.33 -15.20 -21.47
CA GLY A 133 -2.30 -15.37 -22.54
C GLY A 133 -3.38 -14.30 -22.55
N ASP A 134 -4.28 -14.41 -23.51
CA ASP A 134 -5.22 -13.36 -23.91
C ASP A 134 -6.66 -13.65 -23.46
N SER A 135 -6.88 -14.61 -22.56
CA SER A 135 -8.24 -15.02 -22.16
C SER A 135 -9.05 -13.94 -21.45
N MET A 136 -8.38 -12.91 -20.93
CA MET A 136 -8.99 -11.75 -20.26
C MET A 136 -8.83 -10.46 -21.07
N ASP A 137 -8.39 -10.57 -22.33
CA ASP A 137 -8.28 -9.45 -23.26
C ASP A 137 -9.50 -9.42 -24.18
N ASP A 138 -10.45 -8.54 -23.89
CA ASP A 138 -11.65 -8.28 -24.71
C ASP A 138 -11.49 -7.04 -25.60
N GLY A 139 -10.29 -6.44 -25.64
CA GLY A 139 -9.98 -5.22 -26.37
C GLY A 139 -10.46 -3.94 -25.71
N SER A 140 -11.02 -4.00 -24.51
CA SER A 140 -11.39 -2.82 -23.71
C SER A 140 -10.18 -2.16 -23.05
N SER A 141 -10.38 -0.95 -22.52
CA SER A 141 -9.34 -0.23 -21.76
C SER A 141 -8.94 -0.94 -20.46
N ASP A 142 -9.86 -1.73 -19.93
CA ASP A 142 -9.73 -2.40 -18.63
C ASP A 142 -9.34 -3.88 -18.78
N ALA A 143 -9.15 -4.34 -20.02
CA ALA A 143 -8.72 -5.69 -20.34
C ALA A 143 -7.37 -6.03 -19.67
N LEU A 144 -7.22 -7.26 -19.23
CA LEU A 144 -5.95 -7.79 -18.76
C LEU A 144 -5.23 -8.50 -19.92
N CYS A 145 -4.14 -7.91 -20.38
CA CYS A 145 -3.37 -8.41 -21.50
C CYS A 145 -2.24 -9.35 -21.02
N ASP A 146 -1.79 -10.23 -21.93
CA ASP A 146 -0.63 -11.08 -21.67
C ASP A 146 0.59 -10.24 -21.22
N ARG A 147 1.30 -10.66 -20.18
CA ARG A 147 2.43 -9.99 -19.51
C ARG A 147 2.10 -8.73 -18.71
N ASP A 148 0.84 -8.35 -18.58
CA ASP A 148 0.49 -7.39 -17.55
C ASP A 148 0.85 -7.96 -16.17
N VAL A 149 1.21 -7.09 -15.24
CA VAL A 149 1.38 -7.49 -13.85
C VAL A 149 0.26 -6.88 -13.03
N VAL A 150 -0.50 -7.74 -12.38
CA VAL A 150 -1.66 -7.35 -11.57
C VAL A 150 -1.36 -7.45 -10.08
N LEU A 151 -1.75 -6.42 -9.33
CA LEU A 151 -1.77 -6.46 -7.86
C LEU A 151 -3.05 -7.12 -7.40
N CYS A 152 -2.91 -8.11 -6.52
CA CYS A 152 -4.02 -8.89 -6.02
C CYS A 152 -4.04 -8.96 -4.50
N ARG A 153 -5.25 -9.03 -3.93
CA ARG A 153 -5.49 -9.22 -2.50
C ARG A 153 -6.14 -10.56 -2.25
N GLU A 154 -5.57 -11.35 -1.34
CA GLU A 154 -6.11 -12.64 -0.96
C GLU A 154 -7.52 -12.52 -0.34
N ILE A 155 -8.40 -13.42 -0.75
CA ILE A 155 -9.67 -13.69 -0.09
C ILE A 155 -9.41 -14.86 0.85
N ARG A 156 -9.40 -14.59 2.15
CA ARG A 156 -9.14 -15.62 3.15
C ARG A 156 -10.10 -16.81 2.99
N ARG A 157 -9.58 -18.02 3.16
CA ARG A 157 -10.31 -19.26 2.94
C ARG A 157 -11.57 -19.41 3.80
N ASP A 158 -11.56 -18.85 5.01
CA ASP A 158 -12.73 -18.84 5.91
C ASP A 158 -13.89 -17.99 5.36
N LEU A 159 -13.63 -17.09 4.41
CA LEU A 159 -14.65 -16.27 3.76
C LEU A 159 -15.32 -16.98 2.57
N TRP A 160 -14.77 -18.08 2.05
CA TRP A 160 -15.31 -18.79 0.88
C TRP A 160 -16.63 -19.52 1.18
N GLN A 161 -16.94 -19.74 2.44
CA GLN A 161 -18.24 -20.25 2.87
C GLN A 161 -19.38 -19.24 2.76
N TYR A 162 -19.07 -17.96 2.50
CA TYR A 162 -20.03 -16.89 2.27
C TYR A 162 -20.00 -16.49 0.81
N LYS A 163 -21.12 -15.87 0.34
CA LYS A 163 -21.19 -15.43 -1.04
C LYS A 163 -20.10 -14.41 -1.37
N LEU A 164 -19.27 -14.70 -2.36
CA LEU A 164 -18.23 -13.81 -2.84
C LEU A 164 -18.82 -12.56 -3.50
N HIS A 165 -18.14 -11.43 -3.37
CA HIS A 165 -18.46 -10.21 -4.12
C HIS A 165 -17.88 -10.34 -5.54
N ILE A 166 -18.65 -10.89 -6.47
CA ILE A 166 -18.18 -11.25 -7.81
C ILE A 166 -18.35 -10.12 -8.85
N ASN A 167 -19.19 -9.12 -8.57
CA ASN A 167 -19.60 -8.14 -9.59
C ASN A 167 -18.53 -7.07 -9.89
N ASP A 168 -17.61 -6.84 -8.96
CA ASP A 168 -16.69 -5.70 -9.01
C ASP A 168 -15.24 -6.12 -9.32
N TRP A 169 -14.97 -7.43 -9.47
CA TRP A 169 -13.60 -7.93 -9.50
C TRP A 169 -13.40 -9.02 -10.55
N ASP A 170 -12.21 -9.02 -11.14
CA ASP A 170 -11.61 -10.21 -11.72
C ASP A 170 -10.78 -10.94 -10.66
N PHE A 171 -10.53 -12.23 -10.85
CA PHE A 171 -9.95 -13.08 -9.82
C PHE A 171 -8.71 -13.82 -10.33
N VAL A 172 -7.70 -13.94 -9.46
CA VAL A 172 -6.64 -14.92 -9.62
C VAL A 172 -7.00 -16.14 -8.78
N ILE A 173 -7.03 -17.31 -9.42
CA ILE A 173 -7.42 -18.58 -8.85
C ILE A 173 -6.19 -19.49 -8.91
N VAL A 174 -5.58 -19.75 -7.77
CA VAL A 174 -4.46 -20.70 -7.65
C VAL A 174 -5.06 -22.07 -7.48
N HIS A 175 -5.19 -22.80 -8.61
CA HIS A 175 -5.81 -24.13 -8.69
C HIS A 175 -4.72 -25.20 -8.75
N LYS A 176 -5.04 -26.42 -8.35
CA LYS A 176 -4.09 -27.56 -8.37
C LYS A 176 -3.44 -27.81 -9.74
N GLU A 177 -4.09 -27.45 -10.83
CA GLU A 177 -3.61 -27.63 -12.21
C GLU A 177 -2.93 -26.39 -12.81
N GLY A 178 -2.99 -25.25 -12.15
CA GLY A 178 -2.41 -24.01 -12.66
C GLY A 178 -2.95 -22.77 -11.98
N ILE A 179 -2.46 -21.61 -12.41
CA ILE A 179 -2.94 -20.32 -11.97
C ILE A 179 -3.80 -19.71 -13.08
N LEU A 180 -5.06 -19.46 -12.77
CA LEU A 180 -6.04 -18.91 -13.70
C LEU A 180 -6.36 -17.46 -13.34
N ILE A 181 -6.55 -16.61 -14.34
CA ILE A 181 -7.13 -15.29 -14.17
C ILE A 181 -8.45 -15.28 -14.92
N LYS A 182 -9.57 -15.09 -14.20
CA LYS A 182 -10.92 -15.19 -14.74
C LYS A 182 -11.88 -14.26 -14.03
N ARG A 183 -12.98 -13.94 -14.67
CA ARG A 183 -14.15 -13.36 -14.00
C ARG A 183 -14.98 -14.47 -13.40
N ILE A 184 -15.32 -14.37 -12.11
CA ILE A 184 -16.27 -15.30 -11.49
C ILE A 184 -17.67 -14.74 -11.73
N VAL A 185 -18.51 -15.49 -12.43
CA VAL A 185 -19.90 -15.09 -12.75
C VAL A 185 -20.94 -15.73 -11.83
N GLU A 186 -20.57 -16.83 -11.16
CA GLU A 186 -21.41 -17.50 -10.17
C GLU A 186 -20.55 -18.09 -9.05
N HIS A 187 -21.04 -17.99 -7.83
CA HIS A 187 -20.52 -18.72 -6.67
C HIS A 187 -21.66 -19.49 -6.02
N ASN A 188 -21.60 -20.80 -6.13
CA ASN A 188 -22.55 -21.73 -5.49
C ASN A 188 -21.94 -22.22 -4.17
N VAL A 189 -22.40 -21.61 -3.07
CA VAL A 189 -21.88 -21.89 -1.71
C VAL A 189 -22.21 -23.32 -1.28
N ASP A 190 -23.42 -23.81 -1.60
CA ASP A 190 -23.87 -25.15 -1.18
C ASP A 190 -23.07 -26.26 -1.84
N ARG A 191 -22.69 -26.06 -3.09
CA ARG A 191 -21.87 -27.01 -3.86
C ARG A 191 -20.37 -26.78 -3.71
N GLY A 192 -19.96 -25.66 -3.13
CA GLY A 192 -18.55 -25.27 -3.04
C GLY A 192 -17.91 -25.06 -4.41
N THR A 193 -18.64 -24.45 -5.36
CA THR A 193 -18.16 -24.26 -6.73
C THR A 193 -18.24 -22.80 -7.18
N ILE A 194 -17.34 -22.43 -8.08
CA ILE A 194 -17.37 -21.15 -8.80
C ILE A 194 -17.44 -21.38 -10.30
N THR A 195 -18.21 -20.54 -11.01
CA THR A 195 -18.25 -20.53 -12.48
C THR A 195 -17.35 -19.42 -12.99
N CYS A 196 -16.37 -19.79 -13.80
CA CYS A 196 -15.35 -18.93 -14.35
C CYS A 196 -15.67 -18.56 -15.79
N HIS A 197 -15.54 -17.28 -16.11
CA HIS A 197 -15.75 -16.69 -17.43
C HIS A 197 -14.46 -16.06 -17.96
N SER A 198 -14.18 -16.26 -19.25
CA SER A 198 -13.12 -15.57 -19.99
C SER A 198 -13.71 -14.34 -20.67
N LEU A 199 -13.11 -13.16 -20.50
CA LEU A 199 -13.62 -11.95 -21.17
C LEU A 199 -13.45 -11.99 -22.68
N ASN A 200 -12.38 -12.62 -23.15
CA ASN A 200 -12.15 -12.83 -24.57
C ASN A 200 -13.08 -13.97 -25.09
N PRO A 201 -14.03 -13.65 -25.99
CA PRO A 201 -15.00 -14.63 -26.47
C PRO A 201 -14.40 -15.79 -27.27
N MET A 202 -13.14 -15.68 -27.69
CA MET A 202 -12.42 -16.75 -28.37
C MET A 202 -12.01 -17.92 -27.45
N PHE A 203 -12.10 -17.75 -26.14
CA PHE A 203 -11.64 -18.75 -25.16
C PHE A 203 -12.73 -19.72 -24.66
N GLY A 204 -13.79 -19.87 -25.40
CA GLY A 204 -14.79 -20.91 -25.16
C GLY A 204 -15.84 -20.54 -24.09
N PRO A 205 -16.69 -21.52 -23.72
CA PRO A 205 -17.78 -21.30 -22.76
C PRO A 205 -17.26 -21.23 -21.32
N ASP A 206 -18.12 -20.74 -20.44
CA ASP A 206 -17.90 -20.75 -19.00
C ASP A 206 -17.66 -22.17 -18.49
N PHE A 207 -16.84 -22.30 -17.46
CA PHE A 207 -16.54 -23.59 -16.83
C PHE A 207 -16.58 -23.49 -15.30
N THR A 208 -16.86 -24.62 -14.68
CA THR A 208 -17.00 -24.68 -13.22
C THR A 208 -15.74 -25.23 -12.58
N VAL A 209 -15.30 -24.58 -11.50
CA VAL A 209 -14.17 -24.99 -10.66
C VAL A 209 -14.67 -25.36 -9.27
N ASN A 210 -14.20 -26.47 -8.72
CA ASN A 210 -14.48 -26.86 -7.34
C ASN A 210 -13.51 -26.14 -6.40
N LEU A 211 -14.02 -25.46 -5.37
CA LEU A 211 -13.21 -24.75 -4.38
C LEU A 211 -12.32 -25.66 -3.53
N LEU A 212 -12.60 -26.97 -3.49
CA LEU A 212 -11.71 -27.96 -2.86
C LEU A 212 -10.37 -28.10 -3.61
N ASP A 213 -10.37 -27.82 -4.92
CA ASP A 213 -9.20 -27.88 -5.78
C ASP A 213 -8.45 -26.55 -5.88
N VAL A 214 -8.97 -25.51 -5.20
CA VAL A 214 -8.37 -24.17 -5.15
C VAL A 214 -7.54 -24.03 -3.88
N TYR A 215 -6.31 -23.60 -4.03
CA TYR A 215 -5.38 -23.37 -2.94
C TYR A 215 -5.51 -21.94 -2.39
N GLU A 216 -5.52 -20.95 -3.28
CA GLU A 216 -5.66 -19.55 -2.95
C GLU A 216 -6.56 -18.84 -3.96
N LEU A 217 -7.28 -17.82 -3.49
CA LEU A 217 -8.17 -17.00 -4.30
C LEU A 217 -7.88 -15.53 -4.00
N TYR A 218 -7.75 -14.71 -5.06
CA TYR A 218 -7.42 -13.30 -4.94
C TYR A 218 -8.35 -12.44 -5.79
N ASN A 219 -8.71 -11.26 -5.30
CA ASN A 219 -9.27 -10.18 -6.11
C ASN A 219 -8.14 -9.46 -6.85
N VAL A 220 -8.30 -9.19 -8.13
CA VAL A 220 -7.44 -8.30 -8.90
C VAL A 220 -7.81 -6.86 -8.55
N LEU A 221 -6.86 -6.07 -8.06
CA LEU A 221 -7.11 -4.69 -7.61
C LEU A 221 -6.76 -3.66 -8.68
N LYS A 222 -5.62 -3.84 -9.33
CA LYS A 222 -5.12 -2.94 -10.39
C LYS A 222 -3.97 -3.58 -11.16
N ILE A 223 -3.75 -3.07 -12.36
CA ILE A 223 -2.53 -3.34 -13.14
C ILE A 223 -1.42 -2.46 -12.54
N VAL A 224 -0.28 -3.02 -12.19
CA VAL A 224 0.88 -2.31 -11.62
C VAL A 224 2.02 -2.15 -12.61
N ASP A 225 2.06 -2.99 -13.63
CA ASP A 225 2.97 -2.88 -14.77
C ASP A 225 2.30 -3.35 -16.04
N ARG A 226 2.45 -2.58 -17.10
CA ARG A 226 1.96 -2.88 -18.45
C ARG A 226 2.98 -2.43 -19.47
N SER A 227 3.50 -3.36 -20.23
CA SER A 227 4.40 -3.04 -21.37
C SER A 227 3.59 -2.50 -22.55
N THR A 228 4.01 -1.37 -23.08
CA THR A 228 3.45 -0.90 -24.36
C THR A 228 3.92 -1.86 -25.46
N ARG A 229 2.96 -2.50 -26.11
CA ARG A 229 3.24 -3.34 -27.30
C ARG A 229 3.14 -2.49 -28.56
N ARG A 230 4.02 -2.73 -29.49
CA ARG A 230 3.93 -2.28 -30.89
C ARG A 230 3.74 -3.49 -31.79
#